data_456ee9053c140b55d50ad5e70ccdef80
#
_entry.id   456ee9053c140b55d50ad5e70ccdef80
#
_cell.length_a   1.000
_cell.length_b   1.000
_cell.length_c   1.000
_cell.angle_alpha   90.00
_cell.angle_beta   90.00
_cell.angle_gamma   90.00
#
_symmetry.space_group_name_H-M   'P 1'
#
loop_
_entity.id
_entity.type
_entity.pdbx_description
1 polymer ?
#
loop_
_entity_poly.entity_id
_entity_poly.type
_entity_poly.pdbx_seq_one_letter_code
_entity_poly.pdbx_strand_id
1 'polypeptide(L)'
;MSLENIAETMLEISTGETRLDSAVPGETMLDRSFGSNSGDRVILNPGQTIAKDYVVINQIGDGGTQASVYIARREGKQCAIKMYNRGYKPSEDFVKNLKGHSCPYVANLLDYGYEDDTYYEVYEYYGNGTLEEKGKCSLTFIKDIVVPNMNEGLHFLHTFNGKGIVHGDIKPSNIFLSNDESHIVIGDFGISSYLDKKGKLIDEIKGTPEYAPRTVSFFGKTTKTPAYDYGALGLVLIKLATGHSLFEGLDMTAITQMWEDGIEVPENIDGRLRRLISGLLVEDEQKRFGYEDVKKWCEGEFVRIKDNSIYSEEDFEDQNAEPDPLIFCIFDDRIVTVGSLKELAVAIAENWNHTKKQLKRTPFFEFIAQFDSDLEKDIREYSKLADEDQAVFYTLYRIRKNPNLIYKGVNYGNAKEFVNGLNSEITEDMRAIINNDLFEFYLKANGYEPALIDQVRRIIKMNNSSPDFVPRMLYYLFNREKEYEINGKTISTIDEFVSEVVNMDLADIEKMTNDTKLMAWLYSIGYKDDILKFFEL
;
A
#
# COMPACT_ATOMS: atom_id res chain seq x y z
N MET A 1 3.48 2.35 -22.02
CA MET A 1 4.45 1.24 -21.86
C MET A 1 4.00 0.10 -22.78
N SER A 2 4.90 -0.52 -23.51
CA SER A 2 4.52 -1.64 -24.38
C SER A 2 4.31 -2.89 -23.54
N LEU A 3 3.42 -3.76 -23.99
CA LEU A 3 3.17 -5.08 -23.38
C LEU A 3 4.44 -5.94 -23.25
N GLU A 4 5.48 -5.62 -24.03
CA GLU A 4 6.79 -6.29 -23.99
C GLU A 4 7.56 -6.05 -22.69
N ASN A 5 7.47 -4.86 -22.11
CA ASN A 5 8.18 -4.55 -20.85
C ASN A 5 7.56 -5.27 -19.62
N ILE A 6 6.25 -5.44 -19.63
CA ILE A 6 5.55 -6.23 -18.60
C ILE A 6 5.99 -7.70 -18.68
N ALA A 7 6.28 -8.15 -19.89
CA ALA A 7 6.70 -9.49 -20.20
C ALA A 7 8.09 -9.84 -19.60
N GLU A 8 9.06 -8.98 -19.74
CA GLU A 8 10.43 -9.22 -19.26
C GLU A 8 10.47 -9.32 -17.73
N THR A 9 9.70 -8.51 -17.04
CA THR A 9 9.71 -8.46 -15.57
C THR A 9 9.07 -9.69 -14.91
N MET A 10 8.00 -10.23 -15.49
CA MET A 10 7.42 -11.46 -14.96
C MET A 10 8.26 -12.71 -15.28
N LEU A 11 9.21 -12.61 -16.22
CA LEU A 11 10.13 -13.70 -16.53
C LEU A 11 11.24 -13.85 -15.48
N GLU A 12 11.81 -12.74 -15.02
CA GLU A 12 12.74 -12.75 -13.88
C GLU A 12 12.09 -13.37 -12.64
N ILE A 13 10.76 -13.24 -12.52
CA ILE A 13 9.93 -13.90 -11.51
C ILE A 13 10.04 -15.44 -11.54
N SER A 14 10.22 -16.02 -12.71
CA SER A 14 10.22 -17.49 -12.86
C SER A 14 11.60 -18.11 -12.91
N THR A 15 12.67 -17.34 -13.20
CA THR A 15 13.99 -17.91 -13.48
C THR A 15 15.01 -17.72 -12.38
N GLY A 16 14.91 -16.68 -11.54
CA GLY A 16 15.99 -16.33 -10.62
C GLY A 16 17.31 -15.92 -11.33
N GLU A 17 17.26 -15.73 -12.67
CA GLU A 17 18.43 -15.35 -13.45
C GLU A 17 18.49 -13.84 -13.67
N THR A 18 19.48 -13.23 -13.07
CA THR A 18 19.95 -11.90 -13.50
C THR A 18 20.68 -12.07 -14.85
N ARG A 19 20.26 -11.35 -15.88
CA ARG A 19 21.05 -11.20 -17.09
C ARG A 19 22.39 -10.58 -16.76
N LEU A 20 23.42 -11.40 -16.71
CA LEU A 20 24.81 -10.97 -16.88
C LEU A 20 25.06 -10.82 -18.39
N ASP A 21 24.84 -9.62 -18.92
CA ASP A 21 25.38 -9.25 -20.22
C ASP A 21 26.85 -8.88 -20.07
N SER A 22 27.67 -9.65 -20.81
CA SER A 22 29.10 -9.48 -21.16
C SER A 22 30.16 -9.99 -20.17
N ALA A 23 30.62 -11.18 -20.54
CA ALA A 23 32.01 -11.62 -20.55
C ALA A 23 32.75 -11.74 -19.21
N VAL A 24 32.72 -12.94 -18.61
CA VAL A 24 33.95 -13.69 -18.23
C VAL A 24 33.61 -15.19 -18.18
N PRO A 25 34.43 -16.12 -18.70
CA PRO A 25 34.16 -17.55 -18.65
C PRO A 25 34.57 -18.11 -17.26
N GLY A 26 33.55 -18.46 -16.49
CA GLY A 26 33.70 -19.15 -15.22
C GLY A 26 32.41 -19.86 -14.90
N GLU A 27 32.28 -21.12 -15.35
CA GLU A 27 31.16 -22.01 -15.00
C GLU A 27 31.02 -22.10 -13.48
N THR A 28 29.90 -21.62 -12.95
CA THR A 28 29.52 -21.82 -11.56
C THR A 28 29.16 -23.28 -11.32
N MET A 29 29.59 -23.84 -10.19
CA MET A 29 29.38 -25.26 -9.84
C MET A 29 27.91 -25.72 -9.74
N LEU A 30 26.96 -24.84 -9.95
CA LEU A 30 25.50 -25.12 -9.94
C LEU A 30 24.98 -25.69 -11.26
N ASP A 31 25.72 -25.54 -12.38
CA ASP A 31 25.29 -25.98 -13.71
C ASP A 31 25.54 -27.46 -14.01
N ARG A 32 26.17 -28.22 -13.09
CA ARG A 32 26.57 -29.60 -13.36
C ARG A 32 25.62 -30.72 -12.86
N SER A 33 24.53 -30.39 -12.16
CA SER A 33 23.66 -31.41 -11.60
C SER A 33 22.26 -31.57 -12.22
N PHE A 34 21.83 -30.65 -13.08
CA PHE A 34 20.58 -30.83 -13.82
C PHE A 34 20.81 -30.55 -15.30
N GLY A 35 20.84 -31.63 -16.06
CA GLY A 35 20.87 -31.58 -17.52
C GLY A 35 19.69 -30.76 -18.03
N SER A 36 19.97 -29.76 -18.87
CA SER A 36 18.99 -28.98 -19.61
C SER A 36 18.26 -29.89 -20.61
N ASN A 37 17.20 -30.55 -20.17
CA ASN A 37 16.25 -31.18 -21.09
C ASN A 37 15.28 -30.09 -21.57
N SER A 38 15.56 -29.51 -22.73
CA SER A 38 14.67 -28.60 -23.45
C SER A 38 13.33 -29.22 -23.89
N GLY A 39 13.05 -30.46 -23.49
CA GLY A 39 11.86 -31.24 -23.86
C GLY A 39 10.66 -31.15 -22.92
N ASP A 40 10.83 -30.61 -21.71
CA ASP A 40 9.79 -30.67 -20.68
C ASP A 40 8.98 -29.36 -20.53
N ARG A 41 9.24 -28.35 -21.36
CA ARG A 41 8.57 -27.06 -21.32
C ARG A 41 7.21 -27.12 -22.01
N VAL A 42 6.17 -26.73 -21.31
CA VAL A 42 4.83 -26.60 -21.89
C VAL A 42 4.64 -25.18 -22.46
N ILE A 43 4.38 -25.13 -23.77
CA ILE A 43 4.13 -23.86 -24.47
C ILE A 43 2.64 -23.76 -24.80
N LEU A 44 1.99 -22.70 -24.32
CA LEU A 44 0.60 -22.37 -24.65
C LEU A 44 0.56 -21.36 -25.79
N ASN A 45 -0.36 -21.55 -26.72
CA ASN A 45 -0.53 -20.64 -27.83
C ASN A 45 -1.65 -19.61 -27.58
N PRO A 46 -1.53 -18.37 -28.10
CA PRO A 46 -2.63 -17.41 -28.09
C PRO A 46 -3.93 -18.01 -28.66
N GLY A 47 -5.04 -17.80 -27.95
CA GLY A 47 -6.35 -18.37 -28.28
C GLY A 47 -6.59 -19.81 -27.76
N GLN A 48 -5.58 -20.48 -27.24
CA GLN A 48 -5.73 -21.79 -26.58
C GLN A 48 -6.55 -21.63 -25.30
N THR A 49 -7.48 -22.55 -25.08
CA THR A 49 -8.24 -22.63 -23.84
C THR A 49 -7.62 -23.68 -22.94
N ILE A 50 -7.35 -23.35 -21.70
CA ILE A 50 -6.85 -24.24 -20.66
C ILE A 50 -7.75 -24.19 -19.42
N ALA A 51 -7.66 -25.20 -18.57
CA ALA A 51 -8.42 -25.29 -17.32
C ALA A 51 -9.93 -25.05 -17.54
N LYS A 52 -10.47 -25.49 -18.67
CA LYS A 52 -11.86 -25.41 -19.17
C LYS A 52 -12.28 -24.07 -19.78
N ASP A 53 -11.87 -22.92 -19.24
CA ASP A 53 -12.45 -21.63 -19.63
C ASP A 53 -11.48 -20.42 -19.59
N TYR A 54 -10.18 -20.68 -19.36
CA TYR A 54 -9.16 -19.63 -19.45
C TYR A 54 -8.59 -19.58 -20.88
N VAL A 55 -8.86 -18.51 -21.60
CA VAL A 55 -8.34 -18.28 -22.96
C VAL A 55 -7.02 -17.53 -22.87
N VAL A 56 -5.94 -18.16 -23.31
CA VAL A 56 -4.60 -17.59 -23.35
C VAL A 56 -4.56 -16.41 -24.32
N ILE A 57 -4.03 -15.29 -23.89
CA ILE A 57 -3.83 -14.07 -24.71
C ILE A 57 -2.41 -14.07 -25.27
N ASN A 58 -1.40 -14.09 -24.41
CA ASN A 58 0.01 -14.13 -24.77
C ASN A 58 0.84 -14.65 -23.60
N GLN A 59 2.06 -15.06 -23.91
CA GLN A 59 3.07 -15.37 -22.89
C GLN A 59 3.66 -14.08 -22.38
N ILE A 60 4.01 -14.05 -21.09
CA ILE A 60 4.80 -13.01 -20.46
C ILE A 60 6.24 -13.52 -20.37
N GLY A 61 7.19 -12.84 -21.05
CA GLY A 61 8.61 -13.19 -21.07
C GLY A 61 8.95 -14.50 -21.82
N ASP A 62 10.21 -14.92 -21.75
CA ASP A 62 10.72 -16.10 -22.50
C ASP A 62 10.50 -17.45 -21.80
N GLY A 63 9.91 -17.44 -20.60
CA GLY A 63 9.66 -18.61 -19.76
C GLY A 63 10.90 -19.05 -18.98
N GLY A 64 10.71 -19.41 -17.72
CA GLY A 64 11.78 -19.75 -16.80
C GLY A 64 12.11 -21.25 -16.74
N THR A 65 13.11 -21.58 -15.93
CA THR A 65 13.56 -22.96 -15.68
C THR A 65 12.47 -23.82 -15.02
N GLN A 66 11.58 -23.21 -14.23
CA GLN A 66 10.55 -23.93 -13.47
C GLN A 66 9.13 -23.75 -14.02
N ALA A 67 8.82 -22.61 -14.61
CA ALA A 67 7.49 -22.28 -15.09
C ALA A 67 7.52 -21.22 -16.22
N SER A 68 6.43 -21.13 -16.96
CA SER A 68 6.14 -20.04 -17.90
C SER A 68 4.87 -19.32 -17.45
N VAL A 69 4.81 -18.00 -17.63
CA VAL A 69 3.67 -17.18 -17.23
C VAL A 69 2.93 -16.66 -18.47
N TYR A 70 1.60 -16.68 -18.41
CA TYR A 70 0.73 -16.27 -19.51
C TYR A 70 -0.33 -15.32 -19.00
N ILE A 71 -0.65 -14.28 -19.79
CA ILE A 71 -1.89 -13.53 -19.63
C ILE A 71 -3.01 -14.37 -20.26
N ALA A 72 -4.08 -14.56 -19.53
CA ALA A 72 -5.29 -15.19 -20.02
C ALA A 72 -6.53 -14.37 -19.66
N ARG A 73 -7.66 -14.77 -20.21
CA ARG A 73 -8.96 -14.14 -19.93
C ARG A 73 -10.00 -15.20 -19.59
N ARG A 74 -10.76 -14.93 -18.52
CA ARG A 74 -11.95 -15.68 -18.15
C ARG A 74 -13.09 -14.72 -17.87
N GLU A 75 -14.27 -14.93 -18.47
CA GLU A 75 -15.46 -14.09 -18.28
C GLU A 75 -15.19 -12.58 -18.46
N GLY A 76 -14.33 -12.23 -19.43
CA GLY A 76 -13.96 -10.84 -19.71
C GLY A 76 -12.87 -10.26 -18.81
N LYS A 77 -12.48 -10.91 -17.71
CA LYS A 77 -11.42 -10.47 -16.80
C LYS A 77 -10.09 -11.08 -17.15
N GLN A 78 -9.03 -10.29 -17.05
CA GLN A 78 -7.65 -10.79 -17.22
C GLN A 78 -7.17 -11.48 -15.94
N CYS A 79 -6.33 -12.51 -16.12
CA CYS A 79 -5.64 -13.22 -15.06
C CYS A 79 -4.24 -13.62 -15.55
N ALA A 80 -3.34 -13.93 -14.62
CA ALA A 80 -2.01 -14.45 -14.89
C ALA A 80 -2.01 -15.97 -14.61
N ILE A 81 -1.60 -16.76 -15.59
CA ILE A 81 -1.48 -18.22 -15.44
C ILE A 81 -0.01 -18.58 -15.38
N LYS A 82 0.41 -19.17 -14.28
CA LYS A 82 1.74 -19.77 -14.11
C LYS A 82 1.65 -21.26 -14.42
N MET A 83 2.18 -21.65 -15.56
CA MET A 83 2.27 -23.04 -16.02
C MET A 83 3.63 -23.61 -15.67
N TYR A 84 3.68 -24.60 -14.80
CA TYR A 84 4.93 -25.20 -14.36
C TYR A 84 5.48 -26.16 -15.44
N ASN A 85 6.79 -26.30 -15.49
CA ASN A 85 7.43 -27.31 -16.34
C ASN A 85 7.14 -28.71 -15.77
N ARG A 86 7.14 -29.73 -16.61
CA ARG A 86 6.83 -31.11 -16.18
C ARG A 86 7.71 -31.55 -15.02
N GLY A 87 7.10 -32.07 -13.98
CA GLY A 87 7.76 -32.51 -12.75
C GLY A 87 7.97 -31.48 -11.69
N TYR A 88 7.69 -30.21 -11.99
CA TYR A 88 7.73 -29.11 -10.98
C TYR A 88 6.32 -28.86 -10.44
N LYS A 89 6.21 -28.69 -9.14
CA LYS A 89 4.99 -28.20 -8.47
C LYS A 89 5.33 -27.67 -7.08
N PRO A 90 4.62 -26.65 -6.60
CA PRO A 90 4.72 -26.23 -5.21
C PRO A 90 4.04 -27.25 -4.28
N SER A 91 4.10 -27.02 -2.98
CA SER A 91 3.35 -27.81 -2.01
C SER A 91 1.84 -27.62 -2.23
N GLU A 92 1.12 -28.69 -2.53
CA GLU A 92 -0.34 -28.65 -2.75
C GLU A 92 -1.09 -28.12 -1.53
N ASP A 93 -0.65 -28.46 -0.32
CA ASP A 93 -1.25 -27.94 0.92
C ASP A 93 -1.09 -26.43 1.04
N PHE A 94 0.04 -25.89 0.59
CA PHE A 94 0.27 -24.45 0.55
C PHE A 94 -0.70 -23.76 -0.40
N VAL A 95 -0.73 -24.19 -1.65
CA VAL A 95 -1.57 -23.60 -2.71
C VAL A 95 -3.05 -23.68 -2.36
N LYS A 96 -3.51 -24.85 -1.89
CA LYS A 96 -4.89 -25.07 -1.48
C LYS A 96 -5.35 -24.08 -0.38
N ASN A 97 -4.48 -23.81 0.57
CA ASN A 97 -4.78 -22.90 1.66
C ASN A 97 -4.68 -21.41 1.27
N LEU A 98 -3.81 -21.09 0.29
CA LEU A 98 -3.66 -19.71 -0.20
C LEU A 98 -4.88 -19.25 -1.02
N LYS A 99 -5.62 -20.16 -1.65
CA LYS A 99 -6.78 -19.81 -2.47
C LYS A 99 -7.87 -19.14 -1.64
N GLY A 100 -8.30 -17.95 -2.07
CA GLY A 100 -9.43 -17.23 -1.46
C GLY A 100 -9.12 -16.51 -0.15
N HIS A 101 -7.83 -16.20 0.14
CA HIS A 101 -7.49 -15.34 1.27
C HIS A 101 -7.99 -13.90 1.07
N SER A 102 -8.08 -13.13 2.15
CA SER A 102 -8.62 -11.77 2.16
C SER A 102 -7.56 -10.67 2.30
N CYS A 103 -6.26 -11.00 2.27
CA CYS A 103 -5.19 -10.01 2.40
C CYS A 103 -5.00 -9.26 1.07
N PRO A 104 -5.20 -7.93 1.02
CA PRO A 104 -5.06 -7.16 -0.22
C PRO A 104 -3.60 -6.99 -0.66
N TYR A 105 -2.63 -7.23 0.23
CA TYR A 105 -1.20 -7.04 -0.02
C TYR A 105 -0.48 -8.32 -0.45
N VAL A 106 -1.22 -9.39 -0.71
CA VAL A 106 -0.71 -10.70 -1.13
C VAL A 106 -1.49 -11.14 -2.36
N ALA A 107 -0.78 -11.59 -3.41
CA ALA A 107 -1.39 -11.96 -4.68
C ALA A 107 -2.50 -13.00 -4.52
N ASN A 108 -3.66 -12.69 -5.09
CA ASN A 108 -4.84 -13.51 -4.95
C ASN A 108 -4.79 -14.71 -5.91
N LEU A 109 -4.71 -15.90 -5.35
CA LEU A 109 -4.80 -17.16 -6.11
C LEU A 109 -6.27 -17.45 -6.44
N LEU A 110 -6.62 -17.37 -7.72
CA LEU A 110 -7.98 -17.59 -8.23
C LEU A 110 -8.28 -19.07 -8.44
N ASP A 111 -7.30 -19.81 -9.02
CA ASP A 111 -7.47 -21.23 -9.33
C ASP A 111 -6.12 -21.96 -9.42
N TYR A 112 -6.14 -23.28 -9.39
CA TYR A 112 -4.99 -24.14 -9.59
C TYR A 112 -5.46 -25.54 -10.02
N GLY A 113 -4.58 -26.30 -10.65
CA GLY A 113 -4.91 -27.65 -11.08
C GLY A 113 -3.87 -28.26 -12.00
N TYR A 114 -4.32 -29.19 -12.83
CA TYR A 114 -3.50 -29.87 -13.83
C TYR A 114 -4.14 -29.78 -15.22
N GLU A 115 -3.30 -29.52 -16.21
CA GLU A 115 -3.62 -29.60 -17.63
C GLU A 115 -2.56 -30.51 -18.28
N ASP A 116 -2.97 -31.59 -18.90
CA ASP A 116 -2.07 -32.59 -19.53
C ASP A 116 -0.86 -33.00 -18.66
N ASP A 117 -1.13 -33.39 -17.41
CA ASP A 117 -0.14 -33.75 -16.37
C ASP A 117 0.81 -32.60 -15.95
N THR A 118 0.52 -31.37 -16.38
CA THR A 118 1.29 -30.17 -16.02
C THR A 118 0.52 -29.36 -14.99
N TYR A 119 1.19 -28.98 -13.90
CA TYR A 119 0.59 -28.20 -12.84
C TYR A 119 0.50 -26.73 -13.24
N TYR A 120 -0.61 -26.08 -12.90
CA TYR A 120 -0.80 -24.64 -13.12
C TYR A 120 -1.41 -23.93 -11.90
N GLU A 121 -1.15 -22.64 -11.82
CA GLU A 121 -1.77 -21.69 -10.87
C GLU A 121 -2.31 -20.50 -11.65
N VAL A 122 -3.44 -19.95 -11.21
CA VAL A 122 -4.07 -18.77 -11.79
C VAL A 122 -4.17 -17.69 -10.73
N TYR A 123 -3.58 -16.57 -11.00
CA TYR A 123 -3.58 -15.39 -10.12
C TYR A 123 -4.35 -14.23 -10.75
N GLU A 124 -4.78 -13.31 -9.91
CA GLU A 124 -5.22 -12.00 -10.37
C GLU A 124 -4.09 -11.33 -11.18
N TYR A 125 -4.46 -10.65 -12.28
CA TYR A 125 -3.48 -9.96 -13.12
C TYR A 125 -3.31 -8.51 -12.67
N TYR A 126 -2.07 -8.11 -12.37
CA TYR A 126 -1.68 -6.77 -11.97
C TYR A 126 -1.00 -6.07 -13.15
N GLY A 127 -1.81 -5.33 -13.93
CA GLY A 127 -1.37 -4.73 -15.20
C GLY A 127 -0.52 -3.46 -15.09
N ASN A 128 -0.34 -2.91 -13.88
CA ASN A 128 0.45 -1.69 -13.66
C ASN A 128 1.94 -1.98 -13.39
N GLY A 129 2.35 -3.25 -13.56
CA GLY A 129 3.75 -3.66 -13.45
C GLY A 129 4.23 -3.86 -12.01
N THR A 130 5.54 -3.85 -11.83
CA THR A 130 6.24 -4.17 -10.58
C THR A 130 7.02 -2.96 -10.04
N LEU A 131 7.53 -3.08 -8.81
CA LEU A 131 8.44 -2.07 -8.26
C LEU A 131 9.80 -2.05 -8.98
N GLU A 132 10.21 -3.13 -9.66
CA GLU A 132 11.41 -3.13 -10.51
C GLU A 132 11.24 -2.19 -11.71
N GLU A 133 10.11 -2.30 -12.42
CA GLU A 133 9.79 -1.42 -13.54
C GLU A 133 9.57 0.04 -13.10
N LYS A 134 9.02 0.24 -11.91
CA LYS A 134 8.87 1.57 -11.34
C LYS A 134 10.22 2.21 -11.02
N GLY A 135 11.21 1.44 -10.64
CA GLY A 135 12.55 1.88 -10.32
C GLY A 135 12.61 2.76 -9.08
N LYS A 136 13.39 3.85 -9.14
CA LYS A 136 13.50 4.78 -8.01
C LYS A 136 12.17 5.41 -7.66
N CYS A 137 11.81 5.35 -6.37
CA CYS A 137 10.56 5.83 -5.83
C CYS A 137 10.74 7.11 -4.99
N SER A 138 9.67 7.90 -4.89
CA SER A 138 9.65 9.02 -3.95
C SER A 138 9.62 8.53 -2.51
N LEU A 139 10.20 9.31 -1.61
CA LEU A 139 10.20 9.00 -0.17
C LEU A 139 8.78 8.83 0.38
N THR A 140 7.85 9.68 -0.04
CA THR A 140 6.44 9.57 0.32
C THR A 140 5.83 8.24 -0.11
N PHE A 141 6.06 7.81 -1.35
CA PHE A 141 5.54 6.52 -1.82
C PHE A 141 6.14 5.34 -1.03
N ILE A 142 7.44 5.38 -0.72
CA ILE A 142 8.09 4.35 0.11
C ILE A 142 7.47 4.30 1.50
N LYS A 143 7.33 5.45 2.18
CA LYS A 143 6.85 5.55 3.56
C LYS A 143 5.35 5.26 3.70
N ASP A 144 4.54 5.78 2.79
CA ASP A 144 3.08 5.77 2.95
C ASP A 144 2.42 4.54 2.30
N ILE A 145 3.08 3.93 1.31
CA ILE A 145 2.55 2.80 0.55
C ILE A 145 3.42 1.56 0.72
N VAL A 146 4.71 1.60 0.33
CA VAL A 146 5.52 0.38 0.25
C VAL A 146 5.73 -0.24 1.63
N VAL A 147 6.28 0.52 2.60
CA VAL A 147 6.63 -0.02 3.92
C VAL A 147 5.39 -0.54 4.67
N PRO A 148 4.28 0.21 4.81
CA PRO A 148 3.11 -0.30 5.52
C PRO A 148 2.50 -1.53 4.85
N ASN A 149 2.37 -1.53 3.52
CA ASN A 149 1.75 -2.65 2.80
C ASN A 149 2.63 -3.90 2.84
N MET A 150 3.96 -3.75 2.67
CA MET A 150 4.91 -4.87 2.85
C MET A 150 4.82 -5.45 4.26
N ASN A 151 4.76 -4.60 5.28
CA ASN A 151 4.67 -5.05 6.67
C ASN A 151 3.42 -5.90 6.91
N GLU A 152 2.24 -5.44 6.45
CA GLU A 152 0.98 -6.18 6.60
C GLU A 152 0.96 -7.46 5.75
N GLY A 153 1.46 -7.40 4.51
CA GLY A 153 1.55 -8.56 3.63
C GLY A 153 2.48 -9.65 4.17
N LEU A 154 3.67 -9.27 4.66
CA LEU A 154 4.61 -10.19 5.29
C LEU A 154 4.04 -10.76 6.60
N HIS A 155 3.39 -9.94 7.42
CA HIS A 155 2.74 -10.41 8.65
C HIS A 155 1.65 -11.44 8.37
N PHE A 156 0.82 -11.19 7.36
CA PHE A 156 -0.18 -12.16 6.91
C PHE A 156 0.48 -13.51 6.54
N LEU A 157 1.55 -13.49 5.74
CA LEU A 157 2.27 -14.71 5.36
C LEU A 157 2.89 -15.40 6.58
N HIS A 158 3.61 -14.66 7.40
CA HIS A 158 4.33 -15.21 8.56
C HIS A 158 3.42 -15.77 9.66
N THR A 159 2.14 -15.40 9.67
CA THR A 159 1.13 -15.93 10.62
C THR A 159 0.13 -16.87 9.97
N PHE A 160 0.26 -17.14 8.68
CA PHE A 160 -0.72 -17.86 7.88
C PHE A 160 -1.05 -19.24 8.44
N ASN A 161 -2.34 -19.51 8.65
CA ASN A 161 -2.88 -20.76 9.20
C ASN A 161 -2.20 -21.24 10.50
N GLY A 162 -1.66 -20.33 11.30
CA GLY A 162 -0.96 -20.65 12.55
C GLY A 162 0.36 -21.40 12.38
N LYS A 163 0.80 -21.64 11.13
CA LYS A 163 2.09 -22.29 10.80
C LYS A 163 3.11 -21.27 10.32
N GLY A 164 2.65 -20.24 9.61
CA GLY A 164 3.50 -19.26 8.95
C GLY A 164 4.16 -19.76 7.66
N ILE A 165 4.41 -18.82 6.78
CA ILE A 165 5.08 -19.00 5.49
C ILE A 165 6.19 -17.97 5.39
N VAL A 166 7.40 -18.39 4.99
CA VAL A 166 8.46 -17.49 4.54
C VAL A 166 8.37 -17.39 3.03
N HIS A 167 8.35 -16.17 2.51
CA HIS A 167 8.35 -15.92 1.07
C HIS A 167 9.67 -16.37 0.44
N GLY A 168 10.79 -15.91 0.99
CA GLY A 168 12.12 -16.38 0.66
C GLY A 168 12.74 -15.78 -0.62
N ASP A 169 11.98 -14.94 -1.37
CA ASP A 169 12.46 -14.24 -2.58
C ASP A 169 11.79 -12.85 -2.70
N ILE A 170 11.86 -12.07 -1.63
CA ILE A 170 11.39 -10.69 -1.65
C ILE A 170 12.37 -9.84 -2.46
N LYS A 171 11.89 -9.30 -3.60
CA LYS A 171 12.63 -8.43 -4.50
C LYS A 171 11.66 -7.51 -5.27
N PRO A 172 12.12 -6.40 -5.87
CA PRO A 172 11.23 -5.44 -6.54
C PRO A 172 10.38 -6.05 -7.66
N SER A 173 10.91 -7.03 -8.40
CA SER A 173 10.18 -7.71 -9.47
C SER A 173 9.05 -8.64 -8.98
N ASN A 174 9.08 -9.05 -7.71
CA ASN A 174 8.01 -9.85 -7.08
C ASN A 174 6.99 -9.00 -6.31
N ILE A 175 7.08 -7.68 -6.40
CA ILE A 175 6.16 -6.75 -5.74
C ILE A 175 5.44 -5.94 -6.81
N PHE A 176 4.15 -6.23 -6.99
CA PHE A 176 3.31 -5.65 -8.03
C PHE A 176 2.61 -4.38 -7.55
N LEU A 177 2.28 -3.49 -8.48
CA LEU A 177 1.36 -2.38 -8.25
C LEU A 177 -0.08 -2.86 -8.45
N SER A 178 -0.97 -2.54 -7.53
CA SER A 178 -2.40 -2.82 -7.68
C SER A 178 -2.97 -2.12 -8.92
N ASN A 179 -4.07 -2.65 -9.47
CA ASN A 179 -4.66 -2.13 -10.71
C ASN A 179 -5.15 -0.67 -10.60
N ASP A 180 -5.39 -0.17 -9.41
CA ASP A 180 -5.75 1.21 -9.09
C ASP A 180 -4.56 2.05 -8.56
N GLU A 181 -3.37 1.47 -8.51
CA GLU A 181 -2.12 2.04 -7.98
C GLU A 181 -2.20 2.50 -6.49
N SER A 182 -3.23 2.08 -5.77
CA SER A 182 -3.43 2.51 -4.38
C SER A 182 -2.57 1.75 -3.37
N HIS A 183 -2.10 0.56 -3.72
CA HIS A 183 -1.29 -0.29 -2.86
C HIS A 183 -0.34 -1.20 -3.68
N ILE A 184 0.53 -1.91 -2.98
CA ILE A 184 1.41 -2.92 -3.57
C ILE A 184 0.97 -4.33 -3.16
N VAL A 185 1.34 -5.31 -3.96
CA VAL A 185 0.94 -6.71 -3.79
C VAL A 185 2.17 -7.62 -3.89
N ILE A 186 2.42 -8.43 -2.86
CA ILE A 186 3.48 -9.43 -2.84
C ILE A 186 3.02 -10.63 -3.67
N GLY A 187 3.81 -11.03 -4.64
CA GLY A 187 3.52 -12.20 -5.49
C GLY A 187 4.74 -13.08 -5.72
N ASP A 188 4.58 -14.09 -6.55
CA ASP A 188 5.51 -15.16 -6.83
C ASP A 188 5.97 -16.00 -5.63
N PHE A 189 5.14 -16.99 -5.32
CA PHE A 189 5.37 -17.93 -4.22
C PHE A 189 6.14 -19.20 -4.68
N GLY A 190 6.89 -19.12 -5.77
CA GLY A 190 7.56 -20.28 -6.39
C GLY A 190 8.53 -21.03 -5.49
N ILE A 191 9.14 -20.33 -4.53
CA ILE A 191 10.06 -20.91 -3.53
C ILE A 191 9.57 -20.77 -2.09
N SER A 192 8.34 -20.29 -1.90
CA SER A 192 7.76 -20.12 -0.56
C SER A 192 7.44 -21.47 0.07
N SER A 193 7.63 -21.58 1.38
CA SER A 193 7.38 -22.80 2.11
C SER A 193 6.91 -22.55 3.53
N TYR A 194 6.17 -23.51 4.10
CA TYR A 194 5.75 -23.47 5.48
C TYR A 194 6.93 -23.58 6.45
N LEU A 195 6.85 -22.83 7.54
CA LEU A 195 7.74 -22.97 8.68
C LEU A 195 7.51 -24.30 9.41
N ASP A 196 8.57 -24.86 9.96
CA ASP A 196 8.48 -26.00 10.86
C ASP A 196 7.88 -25.61 12.23
N LYS A 197 7.73 -26.58 13.15
CA LYS A 197 7.22 -26.33 14.50
C LYS A 197 8.09 -25.38 15.35
N LYS A 198 9.31 -25.08 14.90
CA LYS A 198 10.25 -24.16 15.56
C LYS A 198 10.28 -22.77 14.88
N GLY A 199 9.39 -22.54 13.91
CA GLY A 199 9.34 -21.29 13.17
C GLY A 199 10.52 -21.13 12.18
N LYS A 200 11.07 -22.23 11.64
CA LYS A 200 12.21 -22.25 10.73
C LYS A 200 11.90 -23.05 9.48
N LEU A 201 12.45 -22.59 8.36
CA LEU A 201 12.50 -23.34 7.10
C LEU A 201 13.96 -23.68 6.79
N ILE A 202 14.27 -24.95 6.57
CA ILE A 202 15.57 -25.38 6.06
C ILE A 202 15.37 -25.76 4.60
N ASP A 203 15.95 -24.99 3.70
CA ASP A 203 15.83 -25.17 2.26
C ASP A 203 17.22 -25.09 1.59
N GLU A 204 17.29 -25.52 0.33
CA GLU A 204 18.43 -25.22 -0.52
C GLU A 204 18.57 -23.71 -0.70
N ILE A 205 19.80 -23.25 -0.99
CA ILE A 205 20.02 -21.83 -1.30
C ILE A 205 19.31 -21.54 -2.64
N LYS A 206 18.15 -20.91 -2.54
CA LYS A 206 17.33 -20.46 -3.67
C LYS A 206 16.98 -19.00 -3.46
N GLY A 207 16.77 -18.27 -4.54
CA GLY A 207 16.43 -16.84 -4.52
C GLY A 207 17.46 -16.02 -5.27
N THR A 208 17.23 -14.72 -5.28
CA THR A 208 18.08 -13.74 -5.98
C THR A 208 19.18 -13.24 -5.04
N PRO A 209 20.48 -13.49 -5.32
CA PRO A 209 21.58 -13.15 -4.41
C PRO A 209 21.59 -11.67 -3.98
N GLU A 210 21.25 -10.76 -4.86
CA GLU A 210 21.20 -9.31 -4.60
C GLU A 210 20.21 -8.89 -3.50
N TYR A 211 19.22 -9.73 -3.20
CA TYR A 211 18.20 -9.48 -2.18
C TYR A 211 18.20 -10.52 -1.06
N ALA A 212 19.17 -11.43 -1.08
CA ALA A 212 19.30 -12.46 -0.06
C ALA A 212 20.05 -11.93 1.17
N PRO A 213 19.40 -11.80 2.34
CA PRO A 213 20.12 -11.49 3.58
C PRO A 213 21.09 -12.60 3.91
N ARG A 214 22.18 -12.25 4.62
CA ARG A 214 23.11 -13.26 5.12
C ARG A 214 22.40 -14.26 6.01
N THR A 215 22.53 -15.53 5.69
CA THR A 215 22.06 -16.64 6.51
C THR A 215 23.17 -17.66 6.69
N VAL A 216 23.17 -18.36 7.82
CA VAL A 216 24.16 -19.41 8.06
C VAL A 216 23.88 -20.55 7.10
N SER A 217 24.81 -20.77 6.15
CA SER A 217 24.75 -21.89 5.21
C SER A 217 25.50 -23.10 5.78
N PHE A 218 24.78 -24.22 5.97
CA PHE A 218 25.39 -25.50 6.27
C PHE A 218 25.17 -26.44 5.08
N PHE A 219 26.26 -26.89 4.44
CA PHE A 219 26.22 -27.85 3.34
C PHE A 219 25.26 -27.51 2.19
N GLY A 220 25.25 -26.26 1.73
CA GLY A 220 24.37 -25.82 0.64
C GLY A 220 22.92 -25.61 1.04
N LYS A 221 22.59 -25.65 2.33
CA LYS A 221 21.27 -25.35 2.87
C LYS A 221 21.30 -24.07 3.70
N THR A 222 20.23 -23.32 3.62
CA THR A 222 20.04 -22.11 4.44
C THR A 222 18.83 -22.28 5.35
N THR A 223 18.87 -21.63 6.50
CA THR A 223 17.71 -21.54 7.40
C THR A 223 17.02 -20.21 7.16
N LYS A 224 15.78 -20.23 6.74
CA LYS A 224 14.95 -19.04 6.55
C LYS A 224 13.94 -18.93 7.69
N THR A 225 13.81 -17.73 8.21
CA THR A 225 12.82 -17.36 9.24
C THR A 225 12.03 -16.14 8.74
N PRO A 226 10.96 -15.71 9.40
CA PRO A 226 10.32 -14.42 9.10
C PRO A 226 11.30 -13.24 8.99
N ALA A 227 12.36 -13.23 9.80
CA ALA A 227 13.39 -12.19 9.74
C ALA A 227 14.19 -12.19 8.41
N TYR A 228 14.20 -13.30 7.67
CA TYR A 228 14.79 -13.35 6.34
C TYR A 228 14.08 -12.40 5.36
N ASP A 229 12.74 -12.46 5.30
CA ASP A 229 11.95 -11.60 4.40
C ASP A 229 12.08 -10.12 4.80
N TYR A 230 12.19 -9.81 6.11
CA TYR A 230 12.44 -8.44 6.57
C TYR A 230 13.83 -7.93 6.20
N GLY A 231 14.85 -8.78 6.21
CA GLY A 231 16.18 -8.42 5.72
C GLY A 231 16.18 -8.13 4.22
N ALA A 232 15.49 -8.96 3.43
CA ALA A 232 15.29 -8.73 1.99
C ALA A 232 14.53 -7.42 1.72
N LEU A 233 13.51 -7.10 2.53
CA LEU A 233 12.82 -5.80 2.47
C LEU A 233 13.79 -4.63 2.66
N GLY A 234 14.74 -4.72 3.59
CA GLY A 234 15.78 -3.68 3.78
C GLY A 234 16.56 -3.40 2.49
N LEU A 235 16.98 -4.45 1.78
CA LEU A 235 17.68 -4.32 0.49
C LEU A 235 16.80 -3.76 -0.62
N VAL A 236 15.53 -4.17 -0.67
CA VAL A 236 14.52 -3.58 -1.58
C VAL A 236 14.37 -2.08 -1.33
N LEU A 237 14.28 -1.65 -0.08
CA LEU A 237 14.13 -0.23 0.26
C LEU A 237 15.34 0.61 -0.16
N ILE A 238 16.56 0.07 -0.12
CA ILE A 238 17.75 0.74 -0.67
C ILE A 238 17.57 0.95 -2.18
N LYS A 239 17.22 -0.10 -2.93
CA LYS A 239 16.97 0.00 -4.38
C LYS A 239 15.93 1.05 -4.70
N LEU A 240 14.79 1.05 -4.01
CA LEU A 240 13.72 2.00 -4.25
C LEU A 240 14.11 3.45 -3.90
N ALA A 241 14.91 3.64 -2.86
CA ALA A 241 15.34 4.97 -2.44
C ALA A 241 16.46 5.55 -3.33
N THR A 242 17.39 4.71 -3.78
CA THR A 242 18.57 5.15 -4.55
C THR A 242 18.41 5.01 -6.06
N GLY A 243 17.64 4.00 -6.52
CA GLY A 243 17.51 3.56 -7.90
C GLY A 243 18.43 2.39 -8.26
N HIS A 244 19.33 1.98 -7.35
CA HIS A 244 20.33 0.93 -7.58
C HIS A 244 20.29 -0.11 -6.48
N SER A 245 20.48 -1.40 -6.84
CA SER A 245 20.70 -2.45 -5.85
C SER A 245 22.04 -2.22 -5.13
N LEU A 246 22.08 -2.51 -3.84
CA LEU A 246 23.32 -2.41 -3.07
C LEU A 246 24.42 -3.35 -3.60
N PHE A 247 24.03 -4.48 -4.13
CA PHE A 247 24.93 -5.54 -4.63
C PHE A 247 24.97 -5.64 -6.15
N GLU A 248 24.50 -4.59 -6.86
CA GLU A 248 24.46 -4.57 -8.32
C GLU A 248 25.86 -4.82 -8.93
N GLY A 249 25.95 -5.85 -9.78
CA GLY A 249 27.20 -6.22 -10.46
C GLY A 249 28.23 -6.94 -9.60
N LEU A 250 27.92 -7.28 -8.35
CA LEU A 250 28.83 -8.00 -7.45
C LEU A 250 28.63 -9.52 -7.57
N ASP A 251 29.73 -10.27 -7.50
CA ASP A 251 29.67 -11.72 -7.36
C ASP A 251 29.36 -12.16 -5.91
N MET A 252 29.04 -13.44 -5.72
CA MET A 252 28.69 -14.00 -4.40
C MET A 252 29.80 -13.81 -3.37
N THR A 253 31.08 -13.78 -3.78
CA THR A 253 32.22 -13.60 -2.87
C THR A 253 32.24 -12.17 -2.34
N ALA A 254 32.06 -11.19 -3.24
CA ALA A 254 32.01 -9.77 -2.88
C ALA A 254 30.78 -9.47 -1.99
N ILE A 255 29.62 -10.04 -2.31
CA ILE A 255 28.39 -9.91 -1.48
C ILE A 255 28.62 -10.49 -0.08
N THR A 256 29.24 -11.68 0.00
CA THR A 256 29.55 -12.30 1.29
C THR A 256 30.52 -11.44 2.11
N GLN A 257 31.54 -10.90 1.46
CA GLN A 257 32.51 -10.02 2.13
C GLN A 257 31.86 -8.75 2.67
N MET A 258 30.97 -8.11 1.87
CA MET A 258 30.23 -6.93 2.33
C MET A 258 29.36 -7.22 3.57
N TRP A 259 28.75 -8.40 3.63
CA TRP A 259 28.02 -8.80 4.83
C TRP A 259 28.94 -9.02 6.04
N GLU A 260 30.18 -9.51 5.84
CA GLU A 260 31.17 -9.72 6.91
C GLU A 260 31.73 -8.40 7.41
N ASP A 261 31.94 -7.44 6.50
CA ASP A 261 32.45 -6.11 6.83
C ASP A 261 31.37 -5.18 7.42
N GLY A 262 30.10 -5.59 7.33
CA GLY A 262 28.92 -4.81 7.71
C GLY A 262 28.33 -4.02 6.55
N ILE A 263 27.00 -3.98 6.49
CA ILE A 263 26.25 -3.26 5.45
C ILE A 263 26.10 -1.79 5.83
N GLU A 264 26.76 -0.92 5.08
CA GLU A 264 26.56 0.53 5.20
C GLU A 264 25.34 0.97 4.38
N VAL A 265 24.36 1.58 5.06
CA VAL A 265 23.19 2.17 4.38
C VAL A 265 23.58 3.54 3.81
N PRO A 266 23.35 3.81 2.50
CA PRO A 266 23.76 5.05 1.87
C PRO A 266 23.29 6.32 2.59
N GLU A 267 24.18 7.28 2.79
CA GLU A 267 23.91 8.53 3.52
C GLU A 267 22.89 9.44 2.84
N ASN A 268 22.74 9.33 1.52
CA ASN A 268 21.78 10.11 0.74
C ASN A 268 20.32 9.63 0.89
N ILE A 269 20.07 8.62 1.73
CA ILE A 269 18.73 8.18 2.11
C ILE A 269 18.25 9.01 3.32
N ASP A 270 16.98 9.40 3.33
CA ASP A 270 16.34 10.10 4.46
C ASP A 270 16.65 9.42 5.80
N GLY A 271 17.00 10.20 6.82
CA GLY A 271 17.51 9.67 8.10
C GLY A 271 16.56 8.70 8.80
N ARG A 272 15.24 8.95 8.73
CA ARG A 272 14.23 8.06 9.30
C ARG A 272 14.11 6.75 8.51
N LEU A 273 14.13 6.82 7.18
CA LEU A 273 14.14 5.62 6.33
C LEU A 273 15.46 4.84 6.47
N ARG A 274 16.59 5.53 6.57
CA ARG A 274 17.91 4.92 6.81
C ARG A 274 17.92 4.13 8.11
N ARG A 275 17.36 4.67 9.20
CA ARG A 275 17.21 3.94 10.47
C ARG A 275 16.36 2.68 10.34
N LEU A 276 15.25 2.74 9.63
CA LEU A 276 14.44 1.55 9.36
C LEU A 276 15.27 0.49 8.63
N ILE A 277 15.94 0.89 7.54
CA ILE A 277 16.77 0.00 6.73
C ILE A 277 17.88 -0.63 7.59
N SER A 278 18.57 0.17 8.41
CA SER A 278 19.61 -0.32 9.32
C SER A 278 19.06 -1.38 10.29
N GLY A 279 17.88 -1.17 10.86
CA GLY A 279 17.24 -2.16 11.73
C GLY A 279 16.81 -3.44 11.01
N LEU A 280 16.42 -3.33 9.73
CA LEU A 280 16.06 -4.47 8.87
C LEU A 280 17.31 -5.26 8.41
N LEU A 281 18.49 -4.64 8.34
CA LEU A 281 19.74 -5.25 7.89
C LEU A 281 20.64 -5.72 9.04
N VAL A 282 20.20 -5.63 10.30
CA VAL A 282 20.92 -6.21 11.44
C VAL A 282 21.23 -7.68 11.15
N GLU A 283 22.51 -8.07 11.33
CA GLU A 283 22.99 -9.42 11.00
C GLU A 283 22.30 -10.49 11.85
N ASP A 284 22.20 -10.26 13.16
CA ASP A 284 21.50 -11.15 14.09
C ASP A 284 20.00 -11.14 13.84
N GLU A 285 19.47 -12.19 13.24
CA GLU A 285 18.04 -12.33 12.92
C GLU A 285 17.10 -12.14 14.13
N GLN A 286 17.56 -12.43 15.36
CA GLN A 286 16.75 -12.26 16.57
C GLN A 286 16.63 -10.79 16.99
N LYS A 287 17.58 -9.97 16.56
CA LYS A 287 17.63 -8.52 16.83
C LYS A 287 17.12 -7.68 15.67
N ARG A 288 17.04 -8.28 14.47
CA ARG A 288 16.51 -7.63 13.26
C ARG A 288 15.10 -7.12 13.47
N PHE A 289 14.76 -5.98 12.90
CA PHE A 289 13.42 -5.45 12.92
C PHE A 289 12.42 -6.42 12.28
N GLY A 290 11.31 -6.67 12.95
CA GLY A 290 10.18 -7.46 12.51
C GLY A 290 8.91 -6.64 12.44
N TYR A 291 7.76 -7.33 12.40
CA TYR A 291 6.45 -6.72 12.23
C TYR A 291 6.17 -5.55 13.19
N GLU A 292 6.35 -5.76 14.49
CA GLU A 292 6.04 -4.76 15.50
C GLU A 292 6.98 -3.53 15.42
N ASP A 293 8.25 -3.74 15.11
CA ASP A 293 9.22 -2.65 14.97
C ASP A 293 8.89 -1.78 13.75
N VAL A 294 8.58 -2.42 12.60
CA VAL A 294 8.17 -1.71 11.38
C VAL A 294 6.83 -1.00 11.57
N LYS A 295 5.88 -1.62 12.27
CA LYS A 295 4.58 -1.01 12.60
C LYS A 295 4.74 0.25 13.43
N LYS A 296 5.54 0.21 14.50
CA LYS A 296 5.88 1.39 15.31
C LYS A 296 6.50 2.49 14.46
N TRP A 297 7.43 2.11 13.57
CA TRP A 297 8.03 3.07 12.65
C TRP A 297 6.98 3.71 11.74
N CYS A 298 6.06 2.95 11.14
CA CYS A 298 4.95 3.49 10.35
C CYS A 298 4.05 4.44 11.16
N GLU A 299 3.91 4.19 12.46
CA GLU A 299 3.16 5.04 13.38
C GLU A 299 3.90 6.31 13.81
N GLY A 300 5.14 6.51 13.36
CA GLY A 300 5.96 7.67 13.69
C GLY A 300 6.66 7.56 15.05
N GLU A 301 6.72 6.35 15.62
CA GLU A 301 7.45 6.10 16.86
C GLU A 301 8.95 5.89 16.59
N PHE A 302 9.77 6.24 17.55
CA PHE A 302 11.20 5.93 17.54
C PHE A 302 11.41 4.44 17.82
N VAL A 303 12.15 3.76 16.97
CA VAL A 303 12.50 2.35 17.15
C VAL A 303 14.00 2.22 17.28
N ARG A 304 14.47 1.70 18.43
CA ARG A 304 15.88 1.53 18.71
C ARG A 304 16.43 0.28 18.00
N ILE A 305 17.55 0.44 17.30
CA ILE A 305 18.30 -0.68 16.72
C ILE A 305 18.93 -1.49 17.87
N LYS A 306 18.80 -2.82 17.81
CA LYS A 306 19.17 -3.72 18.91
C LYS A 306 20.61 -4.27 18.77
N ASP A 307 21.27 -4.00 17.67
CA ASP A 307 22.61 -4.48 17.37
C ASP A 307 23.43 -3.38 16.69
N ASN A 308 24.69 -3.25 17.06
CA ASN A 308 25.64 -2.28 16.52
C ASN A 308 26.73 -2.90 15.64
N SER A 309 26.55 -4.16 15.21
CA SER A 309 27.54 -4.86 14.39
C SER A 309 27.81 -4.20 13.03
N ILE A 310 26.91 -3.34 12.56
CA ILE A 310 26.93 -2.69 11.24
C ILE A 310 27.56 -1.28 11.30
N TYR A 311 27.65 -0.66 12.50
CA TYR A 311 28.11 0.71 12.68
C TYR A 311 29.26 0.82 13.69
N SER A 312 30.09 1.87 13.60
CA SER A 312 30.95 2.25 14.70
C SER A 312 30.11 2.61 15.94
N GLU A 313 30.73 2.55 17.14
CA GLU A 313 30.00 2.92 18.36
C GLU A 313 29.43 4.34 18.27
N GLU A 314 30.17 5.28 17.68
CA GLU A 314 29.71 6.67 17.50
C GLU A 314 28.53 6.78 16.51
N ASP A 315 28.61 6.09 15.34
CA ASP A 315 27.53 6.07 14.36
C ASP A 315 26.27 5.39 14.90
N PHE A 316 26.46 4.33 15.71
CA PHE A 316 25.37 3.62 16.34
C PHE A 316 24.67 4.47 17.42
N GLU A 317 25.45 5.18 18.25
CA GLU A 317 24.89 6.07 19.28
C GLU A 317 24.12 7.22 18.64
N ASP A 318 24.67 7.86 17.60
CA ASP A 318 23.99 8.94 16.88
C ASP A 318 22.67 8.47 16.23
N GLN A 319 22.69 7.30 15.58
CA GLN A 319 21.51 6.72 14.97
C GLN A 319 20.44 6.23 15.96
N ASN A 320 20.86 5.86 17.19
CA ASN A 320 19.97 5.46 18.27
C ASN A 320 19.65 6.59 19.25
N ALA A 321 20.12 7.80 18.99
CA ALA A 321 19.71 8.96 19.80
C ALA A 321 18.19 9.12 19.76
N GLU A 322 17.59 9.21 20.93
CA GLU A 322 16.15 9.53 21.01
C GLU A 322 15.92 10.95 20.50
N PRO A 323 14.87 11.18 19.72
CA PRO A 323 14.54 12.53 19.28
C PRO A 323 14.37 13.47 20.47
N ASP A 324 14.92 14.67 20.35
CA ASP A 324 14.73 15.71 21.35
C ASP A 324 13.23 16.04 21.48
N PRO A 325 12.66 15.93 22.69
CA PRO A 325 11.24 16.16 22.87
C PRO A 325 10.89 17.63 22.66
N LEU A 326 9.74 17.88 22.03
CA LEU A 326 9.19 19.23 21.86
C LEU A 326 8.32 19.60 23.05
N ILE A 327 8.59 20.73 23.70
CA ILE A 327 7.62 21.38 24.60
C ILE A 327 6.55 22.01 23.72
N PHE A 328 5.41 21.30 23.58
CA PHE A 328 4.33 21.71 22.70
C PHE A 328 3.53 22.88 23.27
N CYS A 329 3.13 22.80 24.53
CA CYS A 329 2.51 23.91 25.23
C CYS A 329 2.76 23.87 26.73
N ILE A 330 2.65 25.05 27.36
CA ILE A 330 2.78 25.21 28.79
C ILE A 330 1.48 25.84 29.27
N PHE A 331 0.81 25.18 30.21
CA PHE A 331 -0.33 25.69 30.96
C PHE A 331 0.08 25.99 32.41
N ASP A 332 -0.71 26.71 33.15
CA ASP A 332 -0.40 27.09 34.54
C ASP A 332 -0.16 25.88 35.46
N ASP A 333 -0.82 24.76 35.17
CA ASP A 333 -0.81 23.55 35.97
C ASP A 333 -0.06 22.36 35.30
N ARG A 334 0.30 22.47 34.01
CA ARG A 334 0.94 21.37 33.28
C ARG A 334 1.78 21.83 32.08
N ILE A 335 2.77 21.00 31.74
CA ILE A 335 3.55 21.11 30.49
C ILE A 335 3.17 19.92 29.62
N VAL A 336 2.82 20.19 28.35
CA VAL A 336 2.63 19.15 27.33
C VAL A 336 3.91 19.03 26.52
N THR A 337 4.55 17.88 26.66
CA THR A 337 5.77 17.53 25.92
C THR A 337 5.45 16.37 24.97
N VAL A 338 5.99 16.40 23.77
CA VAL A 338 5.83 15.35 22.74
C VAL A 338 7.18 14.83 22.33
N GLY A 339 7.33 13.49 22.28
CA GLY A 339 8.55 12.80 21.87
C GLY A 339 8.40 11.98 20.58
N SER A 340 7.20 12.00 19.98
CA SER A 340 6.92 11.25 18.74
C SER A 340 5.92 11.98 17.86
N LEU A 341 5.88 11.64 16.56
CA LEU A 341 4.86 12.15 15.63
C LEU A 341 3.44 11.73 16.04
N LYS A 342 3.30 10.56 16.68
CA LYS A 342 2.02 10.09 17.23
C LYS A 342 1.49 11.00 18.34
N GLU A 343 2.35 11.31 19.30
CA GLU A 343 2.02 12.25 20.39
C GLU A 343 1.77 13.65 19.86
N LEU A 344 2.55 14.09 18.84
CA LEU A 344 2.36 15.38 18.19
C LEU A 344 0.96 15.47 17.55
N ALA A 345 0.52 14.44 16.83
CA ALA A 345 -0.81 14.43 16.22
C ALA A 345 -1.93 14.55 17.29
N VAL A 346 -1.78 13.86 18.43
CA VAL A 346 -2.72 13.98 19.55
C VAL A 346 -2.70 15.38 20.13
N ALA A 347 -1.51 15.93 20.40
CA ALA A 347 -1.36 17.27 20.94
C ALA A 347 -1.97 18.35 20.03
N ILE A 348 -1.82 18.22 18.71
CA ILE A 348 -2.43 19.11 17.69
C ILE A 348 -3.96 19.02 17.76
N ALA A 349 -4.52 17.82 17.79
CA ALA A 349 -5.97 17.62 17.83
C ALA A 349 -6.61 18.21 19.09
N GLU A 350 -5.95 18.03 20.24
CA GLU A 350 -6.45 18.50 21.55
C GLU A 350 -6.17 19.99 21.82
N ASN A 351 -5.14 20.58 21.19
CA ASN A 351 -4.69 21.94 21.47
C ASN A 351 -4.62 22.81 20.20
N TRP A 352 -5.71 22.87 19.46
CA TRP A 352 -5.83 23.50 18.13
C TRP A 352 -5.26 24.92 18.07
N ASN A 353 -5.71 25.81 18.97
CA ASN A 353 -5.25 27.19 18.99
C ASN A 353 -3.77 27.35 19.41
N HIS A 354 -3.23 26.38 20.15
CA HIS A 354 -1.81 26.35 20.48
C HIS A 354 -0.98 25.95 19.27
N THR A 355 -1.49 25.04 18.43
CA THR A 355 -0.84 24.60 17.20
C THR A 355 -0.62 25.75 16.23
N LYS A 356 -1.57 26.69 16.11
CA LYS A 356 -1.38 27.93 15.31
C LYS A 356 -0.13 28.73 15.74
N LYS A 357 0.17 28.73 17.04
CA LYS A 357 1.39 29.38 17.56
C LYS A 357 2.63 28.54 17.27
N GLN A 358 2.53 27.23 17.38
CA GLN A 358 3.64 26.31 17.10
C GLN A 358 4.07 26.34 15.62
N LEU A 359 3.12 26.45 14.68
CA LEU A 359 3.38 26.60 13.23
C LEU A 359 4.19 27.87 12.87
N LYS A 360 4.46 28.77 13.83
CA LYS A 360 5.30 29.97 13.66
C LYS A 360 6.66 29.83 14.33
N ARG A 361 6.99 28.69 14.95
CA ARG A 361 8.17 28.52 15.80
C ARG A 361 9.15 27.53 15.18
N THR A 362 10.41 27.91 15.10
CA THR A 362 11.49 27.04 14.60
C THR A 362 11.57 25.69 15.29
N PRO A 363 11.50 25.58 16.65
CA PRO A 363 11.59 24.28 17.32
C PRO A 363 10.51 23.26 16.92
N PHE A 364 9.35 23.73 16.48
CA PHE A 364 8.29 22.84 15.98
C PHE A 364 8.70 22.13 14.69
N PHE A 365 9.32 22.84 13.77
CA PHE A 365 9.81 22.29 12.52
C PHE A 365 11.07 21.44 12.73
N GLU A 366 11.98 21.88 13.59
CA GLU A 366 13.17 21.11 13.96
C GLU A 366 12.79 19.76 14.58
N PHE A 367 11.77 19.74 15.43
CA PHE A 367 11.24 18.50 15.99
C PHE A 367 10.72 17.55 14.89
N ILE A 368 9.91 18.05 13.95
CA ILE A 368 9.38 17.23 12.85
C ILE A 368 10.51 16.73 11.95
N ALA A 369 11.51 17.57 11.68
CA ALA A 369 12.66 17.23 10.83
C ALA A 369 13.49 16.06 11.38
N GLN A 370 13.52 15.84 12.70
CA GLN A 370 14.18 14.68 13.31
C GLN A 370 13.55 13.34 12.88
N PHE A 371 12.28 13.35 12.50
CA PHE A 371 11.57 12.16 12.04
C PHE A 371 11.47 12.09 10.52
N ASP A 372 11.23 13.24 9.86
CA ASP A 372 10.89 13.29 8.45
C ASP A 372 11.12 14.69 7.87
N SER A 373 12.15 14.84 7.04
CA SER A 373 12.51 16.12 6.42
C SER A 373 11.52 16.56 5.34
N ASP A 374 10.84 15.64 4.66
CA ASP A 374 9.84 15.99 3.63
C ASP A 374 8.51 16.36 4.27
N LEU A 375 8.13 15.66 5.35
CA LEU A 375 7.01 16.06 6.19
C LEU A 375 7.20 17.49 6.74
N GLU A 376 8.40 17.81 7.22
CA GLU A 376 8.75 19.15 7.69
C GLU A 376 8.55 20.20 6.60
N LYS A 377 9.02 19.95 5.38
CA LYS A 377 8.85 20.87 4.24
C LYS A 377 7.37 21.10 3.92
N ASP A 378 6.58 20.03 3.85
CA ASP A 378 5.14 20.13 3.57
C ASP A 378 4.44 20.98 4.64
N ILE A 379 4.71 20.71 5.91
CA ILE A 379 4.10 21.47 7.02
C ILE A 379 4.56 22.93 7.03
N ARG A 380 5.79 23.20 6.64
CA ARG A 380 6.29 24.57 6.49
C ARG A 380 5.57 25.30 5.36
N GLU A 381 5.20 24.63 4.27
CA GLU A 381 4.33 25.22 3.24
C GLU A 381 2.92 25.49 3.76
N TYR A 382 2.32 24.55 4.52
CA TYR A 382 1.01 24.77 5.13
C TYR A 382 1.00 25.95 6.11
N SER A 383 2.09 26.16 6.84
CA SER A 383 2.20 27.28 7.79
C SER A 383 2.15 28.67 7.14
N LYS A 384 2.33 28.75 5.79
CA LYS A 384 2.24 30.00 5.01
C LYS A 384 0.82 30.34 4.57
N LEU A 385 -0.15 29.45 4.78
CA LEU A 385 -1.55 29.70 4.42
C LEU A 385 -2.12 30.87 5.21
N ALA A 386 -2.95 31.67 4.55
CA ALA A 386 -3.61 32.80 5.18
C ALA A 386 -4.64 32.36 6.24
N ASP A 387 -5.28 31.21 6.03
CA ASP A 387 -6.18 30.59 7.00
C ASP A 387 -5.39 29.66 7.93
N GLU A 388 -5.19 30.11 9.17
CA GLU A 388 -4.47 29.36 10.20
C GLU A 388 -5.20 28.08 10.60
N ASP A 389 -6.52 28.01 10.53
CA ASP A 389 -7.30 26.81 10.84
C ASP A 389 -7.09 25.75 9.76
N GLN A 390 -7.02 26.16 8.49
CA GLN A 390 -6.67 25.30 7.39
C GLN A 390 -5.23 24.76 7.50
N ALA A 391 -4.28 25.62 7.91
CA ALA A 391 -2.89 25.21 8.12
C ALA A 391 -2.78 24.12 9.20
N VAL A 392 -3.49 24.27 10.32
CA VAL A 392 -3.54 23.26 11.39
C VAL A 392 -4.18 21.96 10.90
N PHE A 393 -5.27 22.06 10.12
CA PHE A 393 -5.97 20.90 9.57
C PHE A 393 -5.05 20.07 8.67
N TYR A 394 -4.41 20.70 7.70
CA TYR A 394 -3.48 19.99 6.80
C TYR A 394 -2.30 19.39 7.56
N THR A 395 -1.77 20.10 8.57
CA THR A 395 -0.69 19.58 9.42
C THR A 395 -1.12 18.31 10.15
N LEU A 396 -2.29 18.30 10.79
CA LEU A 396 -2.80 17.16 11.54
C LEU A 396 -2.87 15.90 10.65
N TYR A 397 -3.55 16.00 9.51
CA TYR A 397 -3.77 14.84 8.64
C TYR A 397 -2.57 14.47 7.78
N ARG A 398 -1.58 15.35 7.64
CA ARG A 398 -0.31 15.04 6.99
C ARG A 398 0.63 14.29 7.92
N ILE A 399 0.61 14.59 9.21
CA ILE A 399 1.42 13.88 10.22
C ILE A 399 0.90 12.45 10.38
N ARG A 400 -0.41 12.26 10.50
CA ARG A 400 -0.98 10.94 10.78
C ARG A 400 -2.42 10.81 10.29
N LYS A 401 -2.78 9.62 9.77
CA LYS A 401 -4.18 9.23 9.54
C LYS A 401 -4.97 9.33 10.84
N ASN A 402 -6.11 9.98 10.80
CA ASN A 402 -7.04 10.07 11.92
C ASN A 402 -8.45 9.76 11.41
N PRO A 403 -9.10 8.67 11.86
CA PRO A 403 -10.43 8.30 11.40
C PRO A 403 -11.50 9.35 11.71
N ASN A 404 -11.27 10.18 12.75
CA ASN A 404 -12.17 11.25 13.13
C ASN A 404 -11.80 12.55 12.41
N LEU A 405 -12.81 13.23 11.89
CA LEU A 405 -12.67 14.57 11.30
C LEU A 405 -12.69 15.61 12.44
N ILE A 406 -11.55 16.27 12.64
CA ILE A 406 -11.35 17.28 13.69
C ILE A 406 -11.08 18.62 13.02
N TYR A 407 -11.83 19.63 13.40
CA TYR A 407 -11.64 20.99 12.91
C TYR A 407 -11.90 22.00 14.04
N LYS A 408 -11.00 22.95 14.23
CA LYS A 408 -11.03 23.93 15.34
C LYS A 408 -11.18 23.30 16.73
N GLY A 409 -10.67 22.08 16.92
CA GLY A 409 -10.78 21.31 18.16
C GLY A 409 -12.13 20.61 18.36
N VAL A 410 -13.06 20.73 17.41
CA VAL A 410 -14.34 20.01 17.42
C VAL A 410 -14.16 18.67 16.67
N ASN A 411 -14.58 17.58 17.30
CA ASN A 411 -14.60 16.25 16.70
C ASN A 411 -15.97 15.97 16.06
N TYR A 412 -15.99 15.81 14.75
CA TYR A 412 -17.19 15.52 13.95
C TYR A 412 -17.40 14.02 13.69
N GLY A 413 -16.59 13.16 14.33
CA GLY A 413 -16.61 11.72 14.08
C GLY A 413 -15.96 11.32 12.74
N ASN A 414 -16.23 10.11 12.26
CA ASN A 414 -15.73 9.67 10.96
C ASN A 414 -16.47 10.35 9.79
N ALA A 415 -16.03 10.09 8.54
CA ALA A 415 -16.61 10.70 7.35
C ALA A 415 -18.14 10.53 7.27
N LYS A 416 -18.65 9.34 7.61
CA LYS A 416 -20.10 9.05 7.58
C LYS A 416 -20.85 9.82 8.67
N GLU A 417 -20.27 9.91 9.87
CA GLU A 417 -20.85 10.67 10.99
C GLU A 417 -20.89 12.17 10.67
N PHE A 418 -19.80 12.72 10.14
CA PHE A 418 -19.75 14.11 9.66
C PHE A 418 -20.85 14.38 8.64
N VAL A 419 -20.96 13.54 7.61
CA VAL A 419 -21.94 13.71 6.55
C VAL A 419 -23.38 13.55 7.08
N ASN A 420 -23.61 12.66 8.04
CA ASN A 420 -24.92 12.54 8.70
C ASN A 420 -25.27 13.82 9.49
N GLY A 421 -24.28 14.44 10.13
CA GLY A 421 -24.43 15.74 10.80
C GLY A 421 -24.91 16.84 9.85
N LEU A 422 -24.45 16.83 8.59
CA LEU A 422 -24.85 17.80 7.57
C LEU A 422 -26.37 17.76 7.26
N ASN A 423 -27.03 16.63 7.51
CA ASN A 423 -28.45 16.46 7.25
C ASN A 423 -29.35 17.02 8.39
N SER A 424 -28.77 17.29 9.57
CA SER A 424 -29.51 17.80 10.73
C SER A 424 -29.38 19.30 10.90
N GLU A 425 -28.19 19.78 11.21
CA GLU A 425 -27.90 21.22 11.38
C GLU A 425 -26.51 21.53 10.83
N ILE A 426 -26.40 22.43 9.88
CA ILE A 426 -25.16 22.75 9.21
C ILE A 426 -24.54 24.01 9.85
N THR A 427 -23.45 23.82 10.58
CA THR A 427 -22.70 24.93 11.17
C THR A 427 -21.81 25.65 10.15
N GLU A 428 -21.36 26.86 10.48
CA GLU A 428 -20.37 27.59 9.67
C GLU A 428 -19.07 26.79 9.46
N ASP A 429 -18.61 26.11 10.49
CA ASP A 429 -17.40 25.27 10.41
C ASP A 429 -17.59 24.07 9.48
N MET A 430 -18.75 23.42 9.50
CA MET A 430 -19.06 22.34 8.55
C MET A 430 -19.08 22.84 7.10
N ARG A 431 -19.61 24.06 6.87
CA ARG A 431 -19.54 24.69 5.55
C ARG A 431 -18.09 25.02 5.14
N ALA A 432 -17.28 25.50 6.07
CA ALA A 432 -15.87 25.77 5.81
C ALA A 432 -15.10 24.49 5.44
N ILE A 433 -15.37 23.38 6.13
CA ILE A 433 -14.77 22.06 5.83
C ILE A 433 -15.09 21.63 4.39
N ILE A 434 -16.32 21.84 3.93
CA ILE A 434 -16.75 21.46 2.56
C ILE A 434 -16.15 22.44 1.54
N ASN A 435 -16.29 23.75 1.75
CA ASN A 435 -15.98 24.76 0.75
C ASN A 435 -14.48 24.98 0.54
N ASN A 436 -13.64 24.63 1.53
CA ASN A 436 -12.18 24.84 1.48
C ASN A 436 -11.40 23.56 1.15
N ASP A 437 -12.01 22.58 0.48
CA ASP A 437 -11.42 21.29 0.10
C ASP A 437 -10.90 20.44 1.29
N LEU A 438 -11.22 20.83 2.55
CA LEU A 438 -10.72 20.13 3.73
C LEU A 438 -11.30 18.72 3.84
N PHE A 439 -12.56 18.53 3.46
CA PHE A 439 -13.17 17.19 3.46
C PHE A 439 -12.51 16.26 2.45
N GLU A 440 -12.20 16.75 1.26
CA GLU A 440 -11.45 16.00 0.25
C GLU A 440 -10.06 15.60 0.77
N PHE A 441 -9.35 16.56 1.38
CA PHE A 441 -8.02 16.30 1.95
C PHE A 441 -8.08 15.24 3.06
N TYR A 442 -9.06 15.33 3.96
CA TYR A 442 -9.30 14.34 5.00
C TYR A 442 -9.55 12.94 4.43
N LEU A 443 -10.37 12.81 3.40
CA LEU A 443 -10.66 11.53 2.75
C LEU A 443 -9.39 10.93 2.14
N LYS A 444 -8.59 11.72 1.43
CA LYS A 444 -7.30 11.31 0.87
C LYS A 444 -6.33 10.85 1.95
N ALA A 445 -6.15 11.64 3.00
CA ALA A 445 -5.25 11.34 4.10
C ALA A 445 -5.61 10.02 4.82
N ASN A 446 -6.89 9.67 4.84
CA ASN A 446 -7.38 8.43 5.46
C ASN A 446 -7.50 7.25 4.49
N GLY A 447 -7.10 7.42 3.20
CA GLY A 447 -7.04 6.34 2.24
C GLY A 447 -8.41 5.88 1.72
N TYR A 448 -9.38 6.79 1.62
CA TYR A 448 -10.65 6.50 0.96
C TYR A 448 -10.45 6.31 -0.54
N GLU A 449 -11.30 5.49 -1.15
CA GLU A 449 -11.24 5.15 -2.58
C GLU A 449 -11.20 6.39 -3.48
N PRO A 450 -10.28 6.45 -4.47
CA PRO A 450 -10.17 7.59 -5.39
C PRO A 450 -11.49 7.91 -6.11
N ALA A 451 -12.26 6.88 -6.49
CA ALA A 451 -13.56 7.05 -7.13
C ALA A 451 -14.58 7.76 -6.22
N LEU A 452 -14.56 7.51 -4.91
CA LEU A 452 -15.40 8.21 -3.95
C LEU A 452 -14.94 9.67 -3.79
N ILE A 453 -13.64 9.89 -3.70
CA ILE A 453 -13.06 11.24 -3.59
C ILE A 453 -13.42 12.09 -4.82
N ASP A 454 -13.33 11.52 -6.02
CA ASP A 454 -13.73 12.22 -7.24
C ASP A 454 -15.22 12.55 -7.28
N GLN A 455 -16.08 11.66 -6.76
CA GLN A 455 -17.51 11.96 -6.61
C GLN A 455 -17.75 13.11 -5.62
N VAL A 456 -17.08 13.08 -4.46
CA VAL A 456 -17.14 14.18 -3.47
C VAL A 456 -16.71 15.50 -4.10
N ARG A 457 -15.57 15.51 -4.81
CA ARG A 457 -15.05 16.70 -5.49
C ARG A 457 -16.05 17.26 -6.52
N ARG A 458 -16.68 16.40 -7.32
CA ARG A 458 -17.70 16.82 -8.30
C ARG A 458 -18.91 17.43 -7.60
N ILE A 459 -19.40 16.82 -6.53
CA ILE A 459 -20.54 17.33 -5.75
C ILE A 459 -20.21 18.70 -5.15
N ILE A 460 -19.04 18.87 -4.54
CA ILE A 460 -18.62 20.14 -3.92
C ILE A 460 -18.54 21.26 -4.98
N LYS A 461 -18.13 20.94 -6.21
CA LYS A 461 -18.01 21.90 -7.32
C LYS A 461 -19.35 22.19 -8.03
N MET A 462 -20.44 21.53 -7.68
CA MET A 462 -21.73 21.84 -8.27
C MET A 462 -22.19 23.24 -7.88
N ASN A 463 -22.44 24.05 -8.88
CA ASN A 463 -22.96 25.40 -8.67
C ASN A 463 -24.47 25.32 -8.45
N ASN A 464 -24.91 25.50 -7.20
CA ASN A 464 -26.33 25.54 -6.86
C ASN A 464 -26.62 26.76 -5.96
N SER A 465 -27.73 27.40 -6.20
CA SER A 465 -28.20 28.53 -5.39
C SER A 465 -28.66 28.13 -3.98
N SER A 466 -28.93 26.85 -3.75
CA SER A 466 -29.33 26.36 -2.43
C SER A 466 -28.12 25.97 -1.57
N PRO A 467 -27.93 26.60 -0.41
CA PRO A 467 -26.78 26.30 0.47
C PRO A 467 -26.80 24.88 1.06
N ASP A 468 -27.93 24.18 0.97
CA ASP A 468 -28.10 22.83 1.54
C ASP A 468 -27.98 21.73 0.50
N PHE A 469 -27.83 22.08 -0.77
CA PHE A 469 -27.76 21.08 -1.85
C PHE A 469 -26.53 20.16 -1.74
N VAL A 470 -25.33 20.75 -1.66
CA VAL A 470 -24.08 19.98 -1.54
C VAL A 470 -24.07 19.08 -0.29
N PRO A 471 -24.42 19.58 0.91
CA PRO A 471 -24.57 18.75 2.10
C PRO A 471 -25.49 17.53 1.90
N ARG A 472 -26.66 17.74 1.28
CA ARG A 472 -27.61 16.64 1.03
C ARG A 472 -27.09 15.62 0.02
N MET A 473 -26.40 16.08 -1.03
CA MET A 473 -25.75 15.21 -2.00
C MET A 473 -24.69 14.33 -1.35
N LEU A 474 -23.85 14.90 -0.48
CA LEU A 474 -22.86 14.15 0.30
C LEU A 474 -23.53 13.13 1.23
N TYR A 475 -24.63 13.51 1.88
CA TYR A 475 -25.40 12.60 2.73
C TYR A 475 -25.82 11.34 1.97
N TYR A 476 -26.45 11.48 0.81
CA TYR A 476 -26.88 10.34 0.00
C TYR A 476 -25.70 9.55 -0.60
N LEU A 477 -24.57 10.19 -0.86
CA LEU A 477 -23.38 9.50 -1.35
C LEU A 477 -22.82 8.51 -0.30
N PHE A 478 -22.80 8.90 0.98
CA PHE A 478 -22.22 8.10 2.07
C PHE A 478 -23.19 7.11 2.71
N ASN A 479 -24.50 7.29 2.52
CA ASN A 479 -25.50 6.40 3.07
C ASN A 479 -25.99 5.40 2.01
N ARG A 480 -25.97 4.11 2.38
CA ARG A 480 -26.41 3.02 1.48
C ARG A 480 -27.94 2.95 1.39
N GLU A 481 -28.64 3.30 2.45
CA GLU A 481 -30.09 3.39 2.50
C GLU A 481 -30.51 4.70 1.83
N LYS A 482 -30.97 4.57 0.59
CA LYS A 482 -31.32 5.69 -0.27
C LYS A 482 -32.84 5.87 -0.26
N GLU A 483 -33.33 6.38 0.86
CA GLU A 483 -34.76 6.59 1.07
C GLU A 483 -35.11 8.07 0.91
N TYR A 484 -36.25 8.31 0.27
CA TYR A 484 -36.85 9.63 0.16
C TYR A 484 -38.27 9.58 0.71
N GLU A 485 -38.68 10.58 1.46
CA GLU A 485 -40.02 10.67 2.04
C GLU A 485 -40.91 11.57 1.19
N ILE A 486 -42.05 11.04 0.72
CA ILE A 486 -43.06 11.75 -0.06
C ILE A 486 -44.42 11.38 0.48
N ASN A 487 -45.28 12.39 0.78
CA ASN A 487 -46.64 12.20 1.31
C ASN A 487 -46.74 11.27 2.53
N GLY A 488 -45.71 11.30 3.41
CA GLY A 488 -45.63 10.44 4.59
C GLY A 488 -45.31 8.98 4.29
N LYS A 489 -44.88 8.66 3.06
CA LYS A 489 -44.36 7.35 2.65
C LYS A 489 -42.88 7.42 2.38
N THR A 490 -42.16 6.43 2.82
CA THR A 490 -40.75 6.22 2.49
C THR A 490 -40.64 5.42 1.21
N ILE A 491 -39.89 5.91 0.23
CA ILE A 491 -39.67 5.30 -1.09
C ILE A 491 -38.16 5.14 -1.34
N SER A 492 -37.79 4.11 -2.09
CA SER A 492 -36.40 3.77 -2.38
C SER A 492 -36.10 3.63 -3.87
N THR A 493 -37.11 3.58 -4.70
CA THR A 493 -37.02 3.37 -6.15
C THR A 493 -37.75 4.45 -6.94
N ILE A 494 -37.32 4.62 -8.22
CA ILE A 494 -37.96 5.56 -9.12
C ILE A 494 -39.42 5.16 -9.44
N ASP A 495 -39.71 3.86 -9.52
CA ASP A 495 -41.05 3.37 -9.82
C ASP A 495 -42.02 3.69 -8.68
N GLU A 496 -41.59 3.55 -7.43
CA GLU A 496 -42.37 3.99 -6.26
C GLU A 496 -42.59 5.50 -6.30
N PHE A 497 -41.54 6.29 -6.62
CA PHE A 497 -41.64 7.73 -6.76
C PHE A 497 -42.69 8.13 -7.82
N VAL A 498 -42.60 7.57 -9.01
CA VAL A 498 -43.52 7.84 -10.11
C VAL A 498 -44.98 7.51 -9.70
N SER A 499 -45.18 6.39 -9.00
CA SER A 499 -46.49 5.95 -8.52
C SER A 499 -47.13 6.94 -7.54
N GLU A 500 -46.31 7.61 -6.70
CA GLU A 500 -46.81 8.64 -5.78
C GLU A 500 -47.06 9.98 -6.50
N VAL A 501 -46.14 10.39 -7.40
CA VAL A 501 -46.25 11.67 -8.12
C VAL A 501 -47.42 11.73 -9.08
N VAL A 502 -47.77 10.63 -9.74
CA VAL A 502 -48.91 10.55 -10.68
C VAL A 502 -50.23 10.93 -10.00
N ASN A 503 -50.35 10.75 -8.69
CA ASN A 503 -51.57 11.06 -7.93
C ASN A 503 -51.54 12.43 -7.23
N MET A 504 -50.49 13.24 -7.46
CA MET A 504 -50.31 14.57 -6.85
C MET A 504 -50.92 15.67 -7.72
N ASP A 505 -51.28 16.77 -7.10
CA ASP A 505 -51.69 17.96 -7.86
C ASP A 505 -50.46 18.74 -8.40
N LEU A 506 -50.71 19.56 -9.43
CA LEU A 506 -49.62 20.30 -10.11
C LEU A 506 -48.88 21.27 -9.19
N ALA A 507 -49.53 21.85 -8.19
CA ALA A 507 -48.91 22.79 -7.28
C ALA A 507 -47.92 22.12 -6.31
N ASP A 508 -48.24 20.89 -5.91
CA ASP A 508 -47.31 20.09 -5.07
C ASP A 508 -46.15 19.54 -5.88
N ILE A 509 -46.35 19.15 -7.14
CA ILE A 509 -45.29 18.76 -8.05
C ILE A 509 -44.34 19.94 -8.30
N GLU A 510 -44.86 21.14 -8.52
CA GLU A 510 -44.04 22.37 -8.72
C GLU A 510 -43.19 22.72 -7.50
N LYS A 511 -43.69 22.52 -6.28
CA LYS A 511 -42.88 22.66 -5.07
C LYS A 511 -41.76 21.62 -5.00
N MET A 512 -42.00 20.40 -5.43
CA MET A 512 -41.01 19.33 -5.40
C MET A 512 -39.88 19.56 -6.40
N THR A 513 -40.11 20.22 -7.54
CA THR A 513 -39.02 20.51 -8.51
C THR A 513 -37.96 21.42 -7.95
N ASN A 514 -38.26 22.16 -6.89
CA ASN A 514 -37.34 23.00 -6.16
C ASN A 514 -36.78 22.34 -4.88
N ASP A 515 -37.17 21.08 -4.59
CA ASP A 515 -36.69 20.36 -3.42
C ASP A 515 -35.29 19.78 -3.67
N THR A 516 -34.29 20.41 -3.03
CA THR A 516 -32.91 19.95 -3.09
C THR A 516 -32.70 18.53 -2.52
N LYS A 517 -33.58 18.06 -1.64
CA LYS A 517 -33.58 16.71 -1.11
C LYS A 517 -34.00 15.70 -2.18
N LEU A 518 -35.00 16.00 -2.98
CA LEU A 518 -35.41 15.19 -4.12
C LEU A 518 -34.27 15.06 -5.14
N MET A 519 -33.65 16.18 -5.50
CA MET A 519 -32.52 16.20 -6.44
C MET A 519 -31.35 15.35 -5.96
N ALA A 520 -30.99 15.49 -4.69
CA ALA A 520 -29.91 14.70 -4.08
C ALA A 520 -30.25 13.21 -4.05
N TRP A 521 -31.49 12.85 -3.76
CA TRP A 521 -31.95 11.46 -3.79
C TRP A 521 -31.92 10.88 -5.20
N LEU A 522 -32.47 11.56 -6.21
CA LEU A 522 -32.45 11.14 -7.61
C LEU A 522 -30.99 10.91 -8.10
N TYR A 523 -30.07 11.81 -7.76
CA TYR A 523 -28.67 11.62 -8.05
C TYR A 523 -28.12 10.33 -7.43
N SER A 524 -28.52 10.04 -6.21
CA SER A 524 -28.05 8.88 -5.45
C SER A 524 -28.49 7.54 -6.04
N ILE A 525 -29.69 7.49 -6.65
CA ILE A 525 -30.26 6.27 -7.25
C ILE A 525 -29.90 6.09 -8.73
N GLY A 526 -29.03 6.94 -9.30
CA GLY A 526 -28.45 6.73 -10.61
C GLY A 526 -28.76 7.76 -11.69
N TYR A 527 -29.59 8.76 -11.42
CA TYR A 527 -29.95 9.84 -12.37
C TYR A 527 -28.92 10.98 -12.40
N LYS A 528 -27.63 10.63 -12.33
CA LYS A 528 -26.50 11.57 -12.21
C LYS A 528 -26.39 12.52 -13.39
N ASP A 529 -26.45 12.00 -14.59
CA ASP A 529 -26.22 12.77 -15.81
C ASP A 529 -27.37 13.74 -16.11
N ASP A 530 -28.58 13.37 -15.77
CA ASP A 530 -29.76 14.22 -15.98
C ASP A 530 -29.79 15.38 -15.00
N ILE A 531 -29.36 15.15 -13.75
CA ILE A 531 -29.26 16.20 -12.73
C ILE A 531 -28.09 17.13 -13.02
N LEU A 532 -26.94 16.61 -13.46
CA LEU A 532 -25.79 17.44 -13.86
C LEU A 532 -26.17 18.37 -15.01
N LYS A 533 -26.85 17.86 -16.04
CA LYS A 533 -27.36 18.69 -17.15
C LYS A 533 -28.35 19.76 -16.73
N PHE A 534 -29.15 19.48 -15.71
CA PHE A 534 -30.11 20.47 -15.18
C PHE A 534 -29.37 21.66 -14.50
N PHE A 535 -28.20 21.45 -13.93
CA PHE A 535 -27.40 22.50 -13.27
C PHE A 535 -26.36 23.15 -14.19
N GLU A 536 -26.10 22.62 -15.38
CA GLU A 536 -25.24 23.23 -16.40
C GLU A 536 -26.00 24.27 -17.26
N LEU A 537 -27.32 24.28 -17.17
CA LEU A 537 -28.22 25.26 -17.82
C LEU A 537 -28.51 26.45 -16.88
#